data_a8222d693bac868ad737f8be87d9ab92
#
_entry.id   a8222d693bac868ad737f8be87d9ab92
#
_cell.length_a   1.000
_cell.length_b   1.000
_cell.length_c   1.000
_cell.angle_alpha   90.00
_cell.angle_beta   90.00
_cell.angle_gamma   90.00
#
_symmetry.space_group_name_H-M   'P 1'
#
loop_
_entity.id
_entity.type
_entity.pdbx_description
1 polymer ?
#
loop_
_entity_poly.entity_id
_entity_poly.type
_entity_poly.pdbx_seq_one_letter_code
_entity_poly.pdbx_strand_id
1 'polypeptide(L)'
;MKGKVHMICIEKVLTQPVPSDIYTIGAPEDVLFFDIETTGLSARSAGLYLIGILTYTADAFIAKDSNIAVSSDEAEISVPSALSAASTPSSHITASPDRSEPKAAGHWTLLQYFCEDVADEPAVLQAFFELLRTKKILISYNGDGFDIPFLRHMLEQYGLPYSFDTVESFDLFKKFRPLKHLLDLPDLKLKSCERFLGIDREDRFTGGELIEVYFEWQKTKAPALLDTLLLHNAEDIANLPNLLPLLRYRSLPHSDFRLRAHERLQDGSTPLVHLSFTFLSPMPPSAHASVENGTREATDDRRQHDTDAGGSDTREATDDRHLHWPDADENATREATDDRHQHWPALTLPKPMDLRGDFWALHAEGSAVELYVQLFEGERKLFFADFEHYYYLPAEDQVIHQSLAEFVDRSARKKACARNCYQRVSGCFLPECSEIYTPALRAEYRDKLRYAQYSDTLFDDEAKAVTYLKSFLEVYGV
;
A
#
# COMPACT_ATOMS: atom_id res chain seq x y z
N MET A 1 8.33 33.25 -40.52
CA MET A 1 8.60 31.88 -40.97
C MET A 1 8.01 30.97 -39.96
N LYS A 2 6.98 30.17 -40.29
CA LYS A 2 6.50 29.11 -39.39
C LYS A 2 7.57 28.03 -39.40
N GLY A 3 8.36 27.93 -38.33
CA GLY A 3 9.30 26.84 -38.13
C GLY A 3 8.53 25.52 -38.21
N LYS A 4 9.04 24.56 -38.96
CA LYS A 4 8.53 23.21 -38.92
C LYS A 4 8.81 22.66 -37.54
N VAL A 5 7.79 22.33 -36.80
CA VAL A 5 7.92 21.62 -35.51
C VAL A 5 8.40 20.22 -35.81
N HIS A 6 9.54 19.83 -35.24
CA HIS A 6 10.18 18.53 -35.45
C HIS A 6 10.21 17.73 -34.13
N MET A 7 9.02 17.49 -33.54
CA MET A 7 8.90 16.57 -32.42
C MET A 7 9.07 15.12 -32.93
N ILE A 8 9.93 14.34 -32.27
CA ILE A 8 9.98 12.89 -32.47
C ILE A 8 8.89 12.26 -31.63
N CYS A 9 8.02 11.49 -32.26
CA CYS A 9 6.98 10.71 -31.58
C CYS A 9 7.27 9.21 -31.76
N ILE A 10 7.44 8.49 -30.68
CA ILE A 10 7.61 7.05 -30.66
C ILE A 10 6.36 6.44 -30.05
N GLU A 11 5.83 5.41 -30.72
CA GLU A 11 4.69 4.63 -30.26
C GLU A 11 5.06 3.15 -30.25
N LYS A 12 4.83 2.47 -29.12
CA LYS A 12 5.10 1.05 -28.99
C LYS A 12 3.98 0.36 -28.22
N VAL A 13 3.39 -0.66 -28.81
CA VAL A 13 2.43 -1.54 -28.13
C VAL A 13 3.18 -2.50 -27.23
N LEU A 14 2.75 -2.60 -25.97
CA LEU A 14 3.31 -3.50 -24.96
C LEU A 14 2.35 -4.65 -24.70
N THR A 15 2.90 -5.85 -24.60
CA THR A 15 2.15 -7.09 -24.36
C THR A 15 1.98 -7.44 -22.87
N GLN A 16 2.42 -6.55 -21.96
CA GLN A 16 2.30 -6.80 -20.52
C GLN A 16 0.82 -6.86 -20.08
N PRO A 17 0.48 -7.74 -19.13
CA PRO A 17 -0.89 -7.85 -18.64
C PRO A 17 -1.30 -6.59 -17.87
N VAL A 18 -2.61 -6.35 -17.78
CA VAL A 18 -3.18 -5.32 -16.92
C VAL A 18 -3.12 -5.82 -15.48
N PRO A 19 -2.38 -5.16 -14.56
CA PRO A 19 -2.35 -5.56 -13.17
C PRO A 19 -3.74 -5.42 -12.54
N SER A 20 -4.17 -6.43 -11.78
CA SER A 20 -5.47 -6.38 -11.08
C SER A 20 -5.60 -5.19 -10.13
N ASP A 21 -4.48 -4.73 -9.57
CA ASP A 21 -4.44 -3.62 -8.62
C ASP A 21 -4.87 -2.27 -9.24
N ILE A 22 -4.78 -2.13 -10.57
CA ILE A 22 -5.21 -0.90 -11.24
C ILE A 22 -6.70 -0.62 -11.02
N TYR A 23 -7.53 -1.67 -10.94
CA TYR A 23 -8.97 -1.53 -10.71
C TYR A 23 -9.32 -0.98 -9.32
N THR A 24 -8.38 -0.96 -8.39
CA THR A 24 -8.54 -0.27 -7.10
C THR A 24 -8.36 1.24 -7.21
N ILE A 25 -7.77 1.70 -8.32
CA ILE A 25 -7.52 3.11 -8.63
C ILE A 25 -8.57 3.61 -9.61
N GLY A 26 -8.80 2.88 -10.69
CA GLY A 26 -9.78 3.24 -11.72
C GLY A 26 -9.82 2.21 -12.86
N ALA A 27 -10.69 2.44 -13.83
CA ALA A 27 -10.66 1.63 -15.05
C ALA A 27 -9.36 1.89 -15.84
N PRO A 28 -8.71 0.87 -16.42
CA PRO A 28 -7.43 1.07 -17.13
C PRO A 28 -7.51 2.14 -18.23
N GLU A 29 -8.65 2.27 -18.91
CA GLU A 29 -8.90 3.25 -19.95
C GLU A 29 -8.90 4.70 -19.44
N ASP A 30 -9.28 4.90 -18.18
CA ASP A 30 -9.34 6.20 -17.52
C ASP A 30 -7.98 6.65 -16.96
N VAL A 31 -6.99 5.76 -16.95
CA VAL A 31 -5.66 5.97 -16.35
C VAL A 31 -4.64 6.37 -17.42
N LEU A 32 -3.73 7.24 -17.03
CA LEU A 32 -2.53 7.59 -17.76
C LEU A 32 -1.35 7.59 -16.80
N PHE A 33 -0.31 6.83 -17.12
CA PHE A 33 0.99 6.92 -16.44
C PHE A 33 1.89 7.86 -17.21
N PHE A 34 2.70 8.67 -16.50
CA PHE A 34 3.63 9.57 -17.17
C PHE A 34 4.89 9.82 -16.32
N ASP A 35 5.91 10.27 -17.00
CA ASP A 35 7.17 10.71 -16.46
C ASP A 35 7.82 11.71 -17.43
N ILE A 36 8.64 12.65 -16.94
CA ILE A 36 9.32 13.63 -17.78
C ILE A 36 10.83 13.59 -17.59
N GLU A 37 11.54 13.93 -18.67
CA GLU A 37 12.98 14.13 -18.64
C GLU A 37 13.32 15.58 -18.95
N THR A 38 14.19 16.14 -18.13
CA THR A 38 14.54 17.57 -18.17
C THR A 38 16.05 17.79 -18.12
N THR A 39 16.51 18.93 -18.61
CA THR A 39 17.94 19.28 -18.56
C THR A 39 18.41 19.79 -17.20
N GLY A 40 17.56 19.70 -16.17
CA GLY A 40 17.87 20.08 -14.79
C GLY A 40 16.63 20.17 -13.92
N LEU A 41 16.81 20.40 -12.62
CA LEU A 41 15.75 20.33 -11.61
C LEU A 41 14.87 21.58 -11.52
N SER A 42 15.24 22.71 -12.14
CA SER A 42 14.49 23.96 -12.02
C SER A 42 13.83 24.31 -13.35
N ALA A 43 12.52 24.30 -13.39
CA ALA A 43 11.74 24.71 -14.57
C ALA A 43 12.01 26.12 -15.09
N ARG A 44 12.62 27.01 -14.25
CA ARG A 44 13.00 28.38 -14.66
C ARG A 44 14.26 28.42 -15.54
N SER A 45 15.10 27.39 -15.47
CA SER A 45 16.41 27.37 -16.13
C SER A 45 16.70 26.11 -16.92
N ALA A 46 15.87 25.09 -16.76
CA ALA A 46 15.98 23.82 -17.47
C ALA A 46 14.89 23.70 -18.53
N GLY A 47 15.19 22.97 -19.60
CA GLY A 47 14.25 22.63 -20.67
C GLY A 47 13.69 21.21 -20.48
N LEU A 48 12.54 20.97 -21.08
CA LEU A 48 11.92 19.67 -21.21
C LEU A 48 12.42 19.00 -22.48
N TYR A 49 12.96 17.79 -22.40
CA TYR A 49 13.34 17.11 -23.64
C TYR A 49 12.54 15.83 -23.95
N LEU A 50 11.82 15.27 -22.97
CA LEU A 50 11.02 14.08 -23.20
C LEU A 50 9.84 14.05 -22.25
N ILE A 51 8.66 13.70 -22.77
CA ILE A 51 7.51 13.23 -21.99
C ILE A 51 7.22 11.80 -22.44
N GLY A 52 7.27 10.90 -21.48
CA GLY A 52 6.83 9.53 -21.68
C GLY A 52 5.46 9.28 -21.08
N ILE A 53 4.69 8.43 -21.73
CA ILE A 53 3.30 8.14 -21.40
C ILE A 53 3.04 6.66 -21.58
N LEU A 54 2.31 6.05 -20.64
CA LEU A 54 1.73 4.73 -20.84
C LEU A 54 0.22 4.83 -20.65
N THR A 55 -0.53 4.39 -21.64
CA THR A 55 -1.99 4.41 -21.65
C THR A 55 -2.55 3.08 -22.12
N TYR A 56 -3.72 2.69 -21.61
CA TYR A 56 -4.43 1.50 -22.01
C TYR A 56 -5.50 1.83 -23.04
N THR A 57 -5.57 1.01 -24.09
CA THR A 57 -6.62 1.07 -25.13
C THR A 57 -7.33 -0.27 -25.16
N ALA A 58 -8.64 -0.28 -24.91
CA ALA A 58 -9.46 -1.45 -25.10
C ALA A 58 -9.61 -1.71 -26.61
N ASP A 59 -9.42 -2.96 -27.03
CA ASP A 59 -9.67 -3.34 -28.41
C ASP A 59 -11.17 -3.17 -28.67
N ALA A 60 -11.53 -2.26 -29.55
CA ALA A 60 -12.90 -2.17 -30.01
C ALA A 60 -13.26 -3.49 -30.70
N PHE A 61 -14.42 -4.06 -30.37
CA PHE A 61 -14.98 -5.17 -31.10
C PHE A 61 -15.13 -4.72 -32.59
N ILE A 62 -14.14 -5.04 -33.40
CA ILE A 62 -14.26 -4.84 -34.85
C ILE A 62 -15.22 -5.90 -35.35
N ALA A 63 -16.50 -5.55 -35.41
CA ALA A 63 -17.41 -6.22 -36.30
C ALA A 63 -16.79 -6.14 -37.71
N LYS A 64 -16.45 -7.31 -38.25
CA LYS A 64 -15.89 -7.42 -39.58
C LYS A 64 -16.84 -6.77 -40.59
N ASP A 65 -16.55 -5.54 -40.99
CA ASP A 65 -16.94 -5.01 -42.28
C ASP A 65 -16.05 -3.81 -42.62
N SER A 66 -15.49 -3.96 -43.83
CA SER A 66 -14.84 -2.93 -44.67
C SER A 66 -13.32 -2.91 -44.75
N ASN A 67 -12.91 -3.39 -45.93
CA ASN A 67 -11.63 -3.22 -46.60
C ASN A 67 -11.15 -1.75 -46.65
N ILE A 68 -10.07 -1.47 -45.93
CA ILE A 68 -9.16 -0.37 -46.28
C ILE A 68 -7.73 -0.91 -46.13
N ALA A 69 -7.05 -0.99 -47.27
CA ALA A 69 -5.64 -1.37 -47.33
C ALA A 69 -4.78 -0.23 -46.83
N VAL A 70 -4.06 -0.46 -45.72
CA VAL A 70 -2.96 0.40 -45.29
C VAL A 70 -1.66 -0.29 -45.63
N SER A 71 -0.84 0.36 -46.48
CA SER A 71 0.50 -0.11 -46.83
C SER A 71 1.42 0.04 -45.60
N SER A 72 1.91 -1.11 -45.12
CA SER A 72 2.94 -1.18 -44.09
C SER A 72 4.31 -1.32 -44.76
N ASP A 73 5.20 -0.33 -44.59
CA ASP A 73 6.63 -0.56 -44.75
C ASP A 73 7.18 -1.10 -43.43
N GLU A 74 7.44 -2.41 -43.43
CA GLU A 74 8.06 -3.10 -42.28
C GLU A 74 9.59 -2.90 -42.31
N ALA A 75 10.15 -2.29 -41.27
CA ALA A 75 11.55 -2.43 -40.96
C ALA A 75 11.68 -3.44 -39.79
N GLU A 76 12.01 -4.67 -40.11
CA GLU A 76 12.39 -5.71 -39.11
C GLU A 76 13.69 -5.35 -38.45
N ILE A 77 13.64 -5.05 -37.14
CA ILE A 77 14.79 -5.08 -36.25
C ILE A 77 14.65 -6.32 -35.35
N SER A 78 15.49 -7.31 -35.58
CA SER A 78 15.55 -8.54 -34.79
C SER A 78 16.15 -8.29 -33.39
N VAL A 79 15.37 -8.58 -32.36
CA VAL A 79 15.82 -8.64 -30.96
C VAL A 79 16.08 -10.10 -30.59
N PRO A 80 17.22 -10.42 -29.91
CA PRO A 80 17.50 -11.80 -29.50
C PRO A 80 16.55 -12.27 -28.41
N SER A 81 15.90 -13.38 -28.68
CA SER A 81 15.04 -14.13 -27.77
C SER A 81 15.90 -14.85 -26.72
N ALA A 82 15.75 -14.48 -25.47
CA ALA A 82 16.24 -15.26 -24.34
C ALA A 82 15.23 -15.24 -23.19
N LEU A 83 14.19 -16.07 -23.35
CA LEU A 83 13.41 -16.61 -22.23
C LEU A 83 12.66 -17.82 -22.75
N SER A 84 13.34 -18.97 -22.72
CA SER A 84 12.78 -20.28 -23.04
C SER A 84 12.69 -21.14 -21.78
N ALA A 85 11.46 -21.51 -21.47
CA ALA A 85 11.01 -22.81 -20.99
C ALA A 85 11.44 -23.32 -19.62
N ALA A 86 10.44 -23.35 -18.74
CA ALA A 86 10.27 -24.50 -17.86
C ALA A 86 8.92 -25.16 -18.21
N SER A 87 9.01 -26.37 -18.73
CA SER A 87 7.88 -27.23 -19.10
C SER A 87 7.34 -27.93 -17.87
N THR A 88 6.02 -27.87 -17.63
CA THR A 88 5.30 -28.76 -16.72
C THR A 88 4.26 -29.58 -17.49
N PRO A 89 3.96 -30.81 -17.05
CA PRO A 89 3.20 -31.78 -17.86
C PRO A 89 1.70 -31.57 -17.81
N SER A 90 1.11 -31.80 -18.96
CA SER A 90 -0.32 -31.84 -19.21
C SER A 90 -1.07 -32.89 -18.39
N SER A 91 -2.13 -32.46 -17.67
CA SER A 91 -3.22 -33.34 -17.26
C SER A 91 -4.53 -32.79 -17.81
N HIS A 92 -5.18 -33.59 -18.64
CA HIS A 92 -6.49 -33.32 -19.23
C HIS A 92 -7.56 -33.24 -18.13
N ILE A 93 -8.21 -32.08 -18.02
CA ILE A 93 -9.51 -31.95 -17.34
C ILE A 93 -10.45 -31.25 -18.33
N THR A 94 -11.52 -31.93 -18.69
CA THR A 94 -12.62 -31.45 -19.48
C THR A 94 -13.40 -30.40 -18.70
N ALA A 95 -13.30 -29.14 -19.10
CA ALA A 95 -14.09 -28.05 -18.53
C ALA A 95 -15.37 -27.81 -19.33
N SER A 96 -16.50 -27.73 -18.65
CA SER A 96 -17.77 -27.25 -19.16
C SER A 96 -17.65 -25.77 -19.56
N PRO A 97 -18.36 -25.29 -20.58
CA PRO A 97 -18.25 -23.91 -21.02
C PRO A 97 -19.03 -22.99 -20.09
N ASP A 98 -18.30 -22.31 -19.21
CA ASP A 98 -18.83 -21.17 -18.47
C ASP A 98 -18.92 -19.98 -19.42
N ARG A 99 -20.15 -19.45 -19.59
CA ARG A 99 -20.43 -18.25 -20.39
C ARG A 99 -20.12 -17.00 -19.54
N SER A 100 -18.87 -16.70 -19.32
CA SER A 100 -18.44 -15.33 -18.99
C SER A 100 -18.28 -14.57 -20.31
N GLU A 101 -18.96 -13.43 -20.45
CA GLU A 101 -18.77 -12.52 -21.58
C GLU A 101 -17.27 -12.21 -21.71
N PRO A 102 -16.67 -12.28 -22.91
CA PRO A 102 -15.26 -11.96 -23.07
C PRO A 102 -15.07 -10.48 -22.71
N LYS A 103 -14.36 -10.21 -21.61
CA LYS A 103 -13.81 -8.86 -21.36
C LYS A 103 -13.07 -8.46 -22.63
N ALA A 104 -13.40 -7.29 -23.18
CA ALA A 104 -12.73 -6.76 -24.34
C ALA A 104 -11.22 -6.83 -24.10
N ALA A 105 -10.50 -7.51 -24.98
CA ALA A 105 -9.05 -7.51 -24.95
C ALA A 105 -8.57 -6.07 -25.19
N GLY A 106 -7.44 -5.71 -24.65
CA GLY A 106 -6.83 -4.39 -24.83
C GLY A 106 -5.34 -4.48 -24.63
N HIS A 107 -4.65 -3.42 -24.93
CA HIS A 107 -3.19 -3.37 -24.83
C HIS A 107 -2.70 -2.05 -24.25
N TRP A 108 -1.52 -2.09 -23.69
CA TRP A 108 -0.80 -0.91 -23.27
C TRP A 108 -0.07 -0.29 -24.46
N THR A 109 -0.16 1.04 -24.58
CA THR A 109 0.60 1.81 -25.56
C THR A 109 1.55 2.74 -24.82
N LEU A 110 2.85 2.57 -25.06
CA LEU A 110 3.90 3.47 -24.65
C LEU A 110 4.05 4.54 -25.73
N LEU A 111 3.91 5.80 -25.34
CA LEU A 111 4.13 6.96 -26.18
C LEU A 111 5.28 7.78 -25.61
N GLN A 112 6.19 8.24 -26.45
CA GLN A 112 7.29 9.11 -26.06
C GLN A 112 7.34 10.32 -27.01
N TYR A 113 7.20 11.51 -26.44
CA TYR A 113 7.27 12.78 -27.16
C TYR A 113 8.60 13.43 -26.84
N PHE A 114 9.52 13.43 -27.78
CA PHE A 114 10.87 13.91 -27.62
C PHE A 114 11.10 15.24 -28.34
N CYS A 115 11.69 16.23 -27.65
CA CYS A 115 12.06 17.51 -28.21
C CYS A 115 13.45 17.43 -28.82
N GLU A 116 13.55 17.68 -30.12
CA GLU A 116 14.86 17.83 -30.77
C GLU A 116 15.52 19.18 -30.45
N ASP A 117 14.68 20.19 -30.17
CA ASP A 117 15.06 21.55 -29.83
C ASP A 117 14.06 22.14 -28.82
N VAL A 118 14.46 23.16 -28.09
CA VAL A 118 13.61 23.93 -27.16
C VAL A 118 12.36 24.48 -27.89
N ALA A 119 12.45 24.76 -29.19
CA ALA A 119 11.31 25.24 -30.00
C ALA A 119 10.18 24.19 -30.13
N ASP A 120 10.44 22.91 -29.83
CA ASP A 120 9.48 21.82 -29.89
C ASP A 120 8.68 21.65 -28.59
N GLU A 121 9.16 22.21 -27.47
CA GLU A 121 8.51 22.06 -26.15
C GLU A 121 7.01 22.41 -26.15
N PRO A 122 6.54 23.50 -26.78
CA PRO A 122 5.11 23.81 -26.82
C PRO A 122 4.28 22.74 -27.55
N ALA A 123 4.83 22.09 -28.57
CA ALA A 123 4.14 21.06 -29.32
C ALA A 123 4.07 19.75 -28.53
N VAL A 124 5.14 19.39 -27.83
CA VAL A 124 5.19 18.23 -26.93
C VAL A 124 4.18 18.41 -25.78
N LEU A 125 4.15 19.60 -25.16
CA LEU A 125 3.15 19.93 -24.13
C LEU A 125 1.72 19.82 -24.69
N GLN A 126 1.47 20.39 -25.85
CA GLN A 126 0.16 20.32 -26.48
C GLN A 126 -0.26 18.85 -26.72
N ALA A 127 0.61 18.02 -27.29
CA ALA A 127 0.32 16.61 -27.55
C ALA A 127 0.01 15.84 -26.26
N PHE A 128 0.78 16.07 -25.21
CA PHE A 128 0.55 15.47 -23.88
C PHE A 128 -0.82 15.87 -23.32
N PHE A 129 -1.14 17.16 -23.28
CA PHE A 129 -2.39 17.63 -22.67
C PHE A 129 -3.63 17.27 -23.51
N GLU A 130 -3.52 17.17 -24.84
CA GLU A 130 -4.61 16.68 -25.69
C GLU A 130 -4.96 15.20 -25.34
N LEU A 131 -3.97 14.39 -25.02
CA LEU A 131 -4.21 13.02 -24.54
C LEU A 131 -4.71 13.02 -23.09
N LEU A 132 -4.07 13.81 -22.20
CA LEU A 132 -4.40 13.84 -20.77
C LEU A 132 -5.87 14.19 -20.52
N ARG A 133 -6.44 15.13 -21.25
CA ARG A 133 -7.84 15.54 -21.09
C ARG A 133 -8.86 14.44 -21.42
N THR A 134 -8.44 13.34 -22.05
CA THR A 134 -9.27 12.17 -22.30
C THR A 134 -9.29 11.19 -21.11
N LYS A 135 -8.49 11.48 -20.09
CA LYS A 135 -8.26 10.62 -18.93
C LYS A 135 -8.85 11.24 -17.67
N LYS A 136 -9.01 10.42 -16.63
CA LYS A 136 -9.52 10.86 -15.33
C LYS A 136 -8.44 10.84 -14.24
N ILE A 137 -7.47 9.93 -14.36
CA ILE A 137 -6.46 9.67 -13.34
C ILE A 137 -5.08 9.71 -13.98
N LEU A 138 -4.19 10.51 -13.39
CA LEU A 138 -2.80 10.66 -13.79
C LEU A 138 -1.91 9.99 -12.73
N ILE A 139 -1.23 8.91 -13.11
CA ILE A 139 -0.33 8.17 -12.22
C ILE A 139 1.11 8.53 -12.54
N SER A 140 1.90 8.82 -11.50
CA SER A 140 3.31 9.17 -11.61
C SER A 140 4.12 8.63 -10.43
N TYR A 141 5.44 8.74 -10.52
CA TYR A 141 6.35 8.48 -9.41
C TYR A 141 7.03 9.76 -8.96
N ASN A 142 6.58 10.37 -7.86
CA ASN A 142 6.99 11.69 -7.37
C ASN A 142 6.59 12.87 -8.29
N GLY A 143 5.63 12.66 -9.18
CA GLY A 143 5.20 13.69 -10.12
C GLY A 143 4.56 14.91 -9.48
N ASP A 144 3.89 14.76 -8.34
CA ASP A 144 3.39 15.91 -7.56
C ASP A 144 4.52 16.78 -6.98
N GLY A 145 5.70 16.19 -6.79
CA GLY A 145 6.88 16.87 -6.27
C GLY A 145 7.73 17.54 -7.34
N PHE A 146 7.69 17.04 -8.56
CA PHE A 146 8.59 17.50 -9.63
C PHE A 146 7.88 17.70 -10.98
N ASP A 147 7.35 16.66 -11.60
CA ASP A 147 6.87 16.70 -12.99
C ASP A 147 5.71 17.68 -13.19
N ILE A 148 4.69 17.60 -12.36
CA ILE A 148 3.51 18.47 -12.45
C ILE A 148 3.85 19.94 -12.20
N PRO A 149 4.59 20.31 -11.16
CA PRO A 149 5.07 21.69 -10.99
C PRO A 149 5.93 22.19 -12.15
N PHE A 150 6.80 21.33 -12.71
CA PHE A 150 7.64 21.67 -13.86
C PHE A 150 6.78 21.99 -15.08
N LEU A 151 5.87 21.08 -15.45
CA LEU A 151 4.98 21.26 -16.60
C LEU A 151 4.02 22.45 -16.41
N ARG A 152 3.51 22.71 -15.20
CA ARG A 152 2.70 23.90 -14.90
C ARG A 152 3.48 25.20 -15.19
N HIS A 153 4.73 25.26 -14.76
CA HIS A 153 5.58 26.42 -15.06
C HIS A 153 5.78 26.62 -16.56
N MET A 154 5.99 25.55 -17.32
CA MET A 154 6.13 25.64 -18.76
C MET A 154 4.84 26.07 -19.46
N LEU A 155 3.67 25.60 -19.01
CA LEU A 155 2.38 26.08 -19.52
C LEU A 155 2.23 27.58 -19.35
N GLU A 156 2.60 28.11 -18.18
CA GLU A 156 2.60 29.55 -17.91
C GLU A 156 3.60 30.30 -18.82
N GLN A 157 4.81 29.74 -18.94
CA GLN A 157 5.87 30.33 -19.78
C GLN A 157 5.46 30.45 -21.24
N TYR A 158 4.79 29.44 -21.79
CA TYR A 158 4.36 29.41 -23.18
C TYR A 158 2.94 29.94 -23.40
N GLY A 159 2.22 30.33 -22.35
CA GLY A 159 0.85 30.84 -22.43
C GLY A 159 -0.13 29.77 -22.99
N LEU A 160 0.09 28.50 -22.70
CA LEU A 160 -0.75 27.41 -23.16
C LEU A 160 -1.99 27.23 -22.27
N PRO A 161 -3.19 27.10 -22.84
CA PRO A 161 -4.45 27.08 -22.10
C PRO A 161 -4.81 25.67 -21.55
N TYR A 162 -3.84 24.97 -20.97
CA TYR A 162 -4.03 23.63 -20.38
C TYR A 162 -3.89 23.66 -18.86
N SER A 163 -4.47 22.67 -18.19
CA SER A 163 -4.42 22.52 -16.73
C SER A 163 -4.46 21.06 -16.35
N PHE A 164 -3.92 20.74 -15.17
CA PHE A 164 -4.07 19.43 -14.50
C PHE A 164 -5.36 19.30 -13.69
N ASP A 165 -6.20 20.35 -13.61
CA ASP A 165 -7.37 20.38 -12.73
C ASP A 165 -8.50 19.43 -13.19
N THR A 166 -8.37 18.88 -14.40
CA THR A 166 -9.34 17.93 -14.97
C THR A 166 -9.07 16.48 -14.63
N VAL A 167 -7.95 16.17 -13.98
CA VAL A 167 -7.52 14.83 -13.67
C VAL A 167 -7.16 14.71 -12.19
N GLU A 168 -7.41 13.55 -11.60
CA GLU A 168 -6.93 13.21 -10.25
C GLU A 168 -5.47 12.75 -10.34
N SER A 169 -4.58 13.37 -9.56
CA SER A 169 -3.19 12.94 -9.46
C SER A 169 -3.04 11.80 -8.45
N PHE A 170 -2.44 10.69 -8.89
CA PHE A 170 -2.13 9.54 -8.06
C PHE A 170 -0.62 9.31 -8.02
N ASP A 171 0.06 9.92 -7.05
CA ASP A 171 1.51 9.86 -6.90
C ASP A 171 1.94 8.61 -6.10
N LEU A 172 2.56 7.64 -6.77
CA LEU A 172 3.01 6.38 -6.18
C LEU A 172 4.06 6.60 -5.08
N PHE A 173 4.99 7.55 -5.24
CA PHE A 173 5.97 7.87 -4.21
C PHE A 173 5.31 8.26 -2.89
N LYS A 174 4.28 9.11 -2.93
CA LYS A 174 3.50 9.50 -1.75
C LYS A 174 2.78 8.31 -1.12
N LYS A 175 2.22 7.43 -1.97
CA LYS A 175 1.53 6.22 -1.51
C LYS A 175 2.50 5.23 -0.86
N PHE A 176 3.74 5.14 -1.33
CA PHE A 176 4.74 4.21 -0.81
C PHE A 176 5.53 4.73 0.40
N ARG A 177 5.46 6.04 0.72
CA ARG A 177 6.17 6.62 1.87
C ARG A 177 6.02 5.84 3.18
N PRO A 178 4.82 5.42 3.59
CA PRO A 178 4.65 4.63 4.80
C PRO A 178 5.32 3.25 4.74
N LEU A 179 5.46 2.68 3.53
CA LEU A 179 5.99 1.34 3.33
C LEU A 179 7.51 1.25 3.51
N LYS A 180 8.25 2.37 3.51
CA LYS A 180 9.71 2.35 3.60
C LYS A 180 10.21 1.57 4.80
N HIS A 181 9.67 1.86 5.98
CA HIS A 181 10.06 1.19 7.21
C HIS A 181 9.41 -0.20 7.36
N LEU A 182 8.18 -0.34 6.87
CA LEU A 182 7.44 -1.59 6.90
C LEU A 182 8.15 -2.71 6.12
N LEU A 183 8.71 -2.36 4.96
CA LEU A 183 9.35 -3.31 4.03
C LEU A 183 10.90 -3.24 4.07
N ASP A 184 11.45 -2.55 5.06
CA ASP A 184 12.92 -2.33 5.22
C ASP A 184 13.60 -1.89 3.92
N LEU A 185 12.96 -0.96 3.19
CA LEU A 185 13.52 -0.45 1.95
C LEU A 185 14.66 0.53 2.26
N PRO A 186 15.80 0.45 1.56
CA PRO A 186 16.93 1.35 1.78
C PRO A 186 16.55 2.80 1.48
N ASP A 187 15.79 3.01 0.44
CA ASP A 187 15.19 4.28 0.04
C ASP A 187 13.89 4.04 -0.74
N LEU A 188 13.26 5.13 -1.19
CA LEU A 188 12.05 5.10 -2.03
C LEU A 188 12.33 5.57 -3.45
N LYS A 189 13.51 5.32 -3.99
CA LYS A 189 13.75 5.55 -5.41
C LYS A 189 12.99 4.51 -6.24
N LEU A 190 12.56 4.89 -7.43
CA LEU A 190 11.83 4.00 -8.35
C LEU A 190 12.58 2.65 -8.50
N LYS A 191 13.88 2.71 -8.83
CA LYS A 191 14.75 1.53 -8.99
C LYS A 191 14.88 0.67 -7.71
N SER A 192 14.67 1.23 -6.53
CA SER A 192 14.69 0.46 -5.27
C SER A 192 13.39 -0.31 -5.06
N CYS A 193 12.26 0.30 -5.40
CA CYS A 193 10.95 -0.37 -5.37
C CYS A 193 10.87 -1.48 -6.43
N GLU A 194 11.38 -1.22 -7.63
CA GLU A 194 11.49 -2.22 -8.70
C GLU A 194 12.33 -3.43 -8.27
N ARG A 195 13.52 -3.18 -7.73
CA ARG A 195 14.40 -4.24 -7.21
C ARG A 195 13.74 -5.04 -6.10
N PHE A 196 13.01 -4.39 -5.21
CA PHE A 196 12.25 -5.08 -4.17
C PHE A 196 11.24 -6.06 -4.77
N LEU A 197 10.58 -5.71 -5.87
CA LEU A 197 9.64 -6.60 -6.57
C LEU A 197 10.32 -7.59 -7.52
N GLY A 198 11.64 -7.51 -7.69
CA GLY A 198 12.38 -8.37 -8.63
C GLY A 198 12.23 -7.94 -10.09
N ILE A 199 11.95 -6.66 -10.34
CA ILE A 199 11.90 -6.09 -11.68
C ILE A 199 13.33 -5.72 -12.09
N ASP A 200 13.84 -6.34 -13.13
CA ASP A 200 15.14 -6.04 -13.71
C ASP A 200 15.02 -4.97 -14.80
N ARG A 201 16.11 -4.19 -14.96
CA ARG A 201 16.20 -3.11 -15.95
C ARG A 201 17.44 -3.30 -16.81
N GLU A 202 17.32 -2.93 -18.07
CA GLU A 202 18.47 -2.82 -18.98
C GLU A 202 19.19 -1.50 -18.79
N ASP A 203 18.43 -0.42 -18.49
CA ASP A 203 18.99 0.89 -18.21
C ASP A 203 19.84 0.93 -16.92
N ARG A 204 21.04 1.49 -17.05
CA ARG A 204 22.00 1.61 -15.94
C ARG A 204 22.25 3.06 -15.51
N PHE A 205 21.75 4.02 -16.27
CA PHE A 205 21.99 5.44 -16.04
C PHE A 205 21.16 6.01 -14.90
N THR A 206 21.65 7.06 -14.30
CA THR A 206 20.90 7.94 -13.40
C THR A 206 20.39 9.14 -14.18
N GLY A 207 19.31 9.81 -13.72
CA GLY A 207 18.78 11.00 -14.37
C GLY A 207 19.82 12.12 -14.55
N GLY A 208 20.80 12.25 -13.62
CA GLY A 208 21.89 13.21 -13.76
C GLY A 208 22.85 12.90 -14.92
N GLU A 209 23.17 11.63 -15.13
CA GLU A 209 24.02 11.19 -16.25
C GLU A 209 23.30 11.37 -17.59
N LEU A 210 21.98 11.21 -17.62
CA LEU A 210 21.20 11.38 -18.84
C LEU A 210 21.20 12.84 -19.35
N ILE A 211 21.33 13.82 -18.48
CA ILE A 211 21.49 15.22 -18.89
C ILE A 211 22.76 15.37 -19.75
N GLU A 212 23.86 14.73 -19.39
CA GLU A 212 25.10 14.75 -20.18
C GLU A 212 24.92 14.01 -21.50
N VAL A 213 24.22 12.86 -21.50
CA VAL A 213 23.87 12.10 -22.71
C VAL A 213 23.03 12.94 -23.64
N TYR A 214 22.03 13.70 -23.14
CA TYR A 214 21.19 14.58 -23.94
C TYR A 214 21.99 15.70 -24.59
N PHE A 215 22.86 16.38 -23.84
CA PHE A 215 23.69 17.45 -24.42
C PHE A 215 24.72 16.92 -25.45
N GLU A 216 25.23 15.71 -25.27
CA GLU A 216 26.09 15.09 -26.29
C GLU A 216 25.28 14.67 -27.52
N TRP A 217 24.07 14.15 -27.33
CA TRP A 217 23.15 13.87 -28.44
C TRP A 217 22.81 15.13 -29.22
N GLN A 218 22.57 16.25 -28.54
CA GLN A 218 22.28 17.52 -29.20
C GLN A 218 23.39 17.95 -30.18
N LYS A 219 24.67 17.70 -29.81
CA LYS A 219 25.83 18.03 -30.66
C LYS A 219 26.03 17.03 -31.79
N THR A 220 25.88 15.77 -31.52
CA THR A 220 26.28 14.69 -32.43
C THR A 220 25.13 14.10 -33.23
N LYS A 221 23.91 14.22 -32.70
CA LYS A 221 22.71 13.54 -33.19
C LYS A 221 22.92 12.02 -33.38
N ALA A 222 23.80 11.42 -32.57
CA ALA A 222 24.12 10.01 -32.63
C ALA A 222 22.88 9.18 -32.21
N PRO A 223 22.40 8.23 -33.05
CA PRO A 223 21.21 7.44 -32.73
C PRO A 223 21.31 6.67 -31.41
N ALA A 224 22.47 6.07 -31.10
CA ALA A 224 22.67 5.31 -29.88
C ALA A 224 22.46 6.13 -28.59
N LEU A 225 22.74 7.43 -28.61
CA LEU A 225 22.49 8.31 -27.46
C LEU A 225 20.98 8.56 -27.30
N LEU A 226 20.26 8.75 -28.41
CA LEU A 226 18.80 8.86 -28.41
C LEU A 226 18.16 7.59 -27.88
N ASP A 227 18.59 6.41 -28.36
CA ASP A 227 18.11 5.12 -27.88
C ASP A 227 18.31 4.98 -26.36
N THR A 228 19.44 5.45 -25.82
CA THR A 228 19.70 5.44 -24.36
C THR A 228 18.69 6.32 -23.59
N LEU A 229 18.42 7.54 -24.07
CA LEU A 229 17.45 8.45 -23.44
C LEU A 229 16.03 7.88 -23.47
N LEU A 230 15.65 7.33 -24.63
CA LEU A 230 14.33 6.72 -24.81
C LEU A 230 14.17 5.44 -23.97
N LEU A 231 15.21 4.62 -23.88
CA LEU A 231 15.17 3.39 -23.07
C LEU A 231 14.94 3.69 -21.58
N HIS A 232 15.69 4.65 -21.02
CA HIS A 232 15.54 5.03 -19.63
C HIS A 232 14.09 5.42 -19.29
N ASN A 233 13.55 6.39 -20.00
CA ASN A 233 12.19 6.87 -19.80
C ASN A 233 11.13 5.77 -20.10
N ALA A 234 11.38 4.92 -21.12
CA ALA A 234 10.49 3.80 -21.44
C ALA A 234 10.38 2.81 -20.27
N GLU A 235 11.50 2.49 -19.62
CA GLU A 235 11.51 1.58 -18.47
C GLU A 235 10.91 2.24 -17.21
N ASP A 236 11.18 3.54 -16.97
CA ASP A 236 10.58 4.26 -15.85
C ASP A 236 9.06 4.21 -15.90
N ILE A 237 8.47 4.31 -17.10
CA ILE A 237 7.02 4.34 -17.27
C ILE A 237 6.42 2.93 -17.38
N ALA A 238 7.02 2.06 -18.20
CA ALA A 238 6.50 0.71 -18.43
C ALA A 238 6.46 -0.14 -17.15
N ASN A 239 7.34 0.18 -16.17
CA ASN A 239 7.39 -0.50 -14.90
C ASN A 239 6.40 0.03 -13.86
N LEU A 240 5.85 1.25 -14.01
CA LEU A 240 4.93 1.82 -13.01
C LEU A 240 3.72 0.93 -12.72
N PRO A 241 3.04 0.32 -13.70
CA PRO A 241 1.95 -0.61 -13.41
C PRO A 241 2.40 -1.81 -12.57
N ASN A 242 3.63 -2.28 -12.75
CA ASN A 242 4.19 -3.42 -12.04
C ASN A 242 4.53 -3.11 -10.58
N LEU A 243 4.53 -1.81 -10.17
CA LEU A 243 4.71 -1.39 -8.78
C LEU A 243 3.39 -1.35 -7.99
N LEU A 244 2.23 -1.38 -8.65
CA LEU A 244 0.93 -1.32 -8.00
C LEU A 244 0.71 -2.39 -6.92
N PRO A 245 1.25 -3.61 -7.02
CA PRO A 245 1.16 -4.61 -5.96
C PRO A 245 1.71 -4.13 -4.60
N LEU A 246 2.61 -3.12 -4.55
CA LEU A 246 3.06 -2.52 -3.29
C LEU A 246 1.91 -1.86 -2.50
N LEU A 247 0.84 -1.43 -3.17
CA LEU A 247 -0.33 -0.85 -2.52
C LEU A 247 -1.06 -1.86 -1.64
N ARG A 248 -0.89 -3.16 -1.89
CA ARG A 248 -1.52 -4.23 -1.10
C ARG A 248 -1.08 -4.20 0.36
N TYR A 249 0.17 -3.84 0.63
CA TYR A 249 0.65 -3.69 2.01
C TYR A 249 -0.10 -2.57 2.75
N ARG A 250 -0.44 -1.47 2.06
CA ARG A 250 -1.22 -0.37 2.64
C ARG A 250 -2.68 -0.72 2.86
N SER A 251 -3.24 -1.59 2.04
CA SER A 251 -4.63 -2.02 2.18
C SER A 251 -4.81 -3.09 3.25
N LEU A 252 -3.73 -3.70 3.71
CA LEU A 252 -3.78 -4.82 4.65
C LEU A 252 -4.64 -4.53 5.90
N PRO A 253 -4.49 -3.41 6.65
CA PRO A 253 -5.32 -3.13 7.82
C PRO A 253 -6.82 -2.95 7.50
N HIS A 254 -7.11 -2.54 6.27
CA HIS A 254 -8.47 -2.28 5.79
C HIS A 254 -9.10 -3.48 5.07
N SER A 255 -8.31 -4.55 4.88
CA SER A 255 -8.77 -5.77 4.23
C SER A 255 -9.75 -6.55 5.12
N ASP A 256 -10.55 -7.39 4.49
CA ASP A 256 -11.34 -8.38 5.21
C ASP A 256 -10.47 -9.60 5.51
N PHE A 257 -10.59 -10.11 6.73
CA PHE A 257 -9.85 -11.27 7.18
C PHE A 257 -10.82 -12.37 7.58
N ARG A 258 -10.39 -13.61 7.40
CA ARG A 258 -11.06 -14.78 7.94
C ARG A 258 -10.08 -15.52 8.85
N LEU A 259 -10.51 -15.79 10.09
CA LEU A 259 -9.77 -16.64 11.01
C LEU A 259 -9.80 -18.09 10.49
N ARG A 260 -8.63 -18.72 10.37
CA ARG A 260 -8.48 -20.12 9.93
C ARG A 260 -8.31 -21.06 11.10
N ALA A 261 -7.47 -20.67 12.03
CA ALA A 261 -7.15 -21.45 13.21
C ALA A 261 -6.67 -20.53 14.35
N HIS A 262 -6.80 -20.99 15.56
CA HIS A 262 -6.11 -20.46 16.72
C HIS A 262 -5.67 -21.61 17.61
N GLU A 263 -4.52 -21.47 18.22
CA GLU A 263 -3.98 -22.49 19.12
C GLU A 263 -3.09 -21.85 20.20
N ARG A 264 -3.04 -22.50 21.35
CA ARG A 264 -2.09 -22.14 22.40
C ARG A 264 -0.81 -22.95 22.19
N LEU A 265 0.29 -22.25 22.08
CA LEU A 265 1.63 -22.81 21.92
C LEU A 265 2.48 -22.53 23.17
N GLN A 266 3.65 -23.16 23.21
CA GLN A 266 4.64 -22.89 24.23
C GLN A 266 6.02 -22.78 23.59
N ASP A 267 6.65 -21.63 23.76
CA ASP A 267 8.04 -21.42 23.36
C ASP A 267 8.92 -21.42 24.63
N GLY A 268 9.63 -22.53 24.83
CA GLY A 268 10.36 -22.74 26.08
C GLY A 268 9.43 -22.67 27.29
N SER A 269 9.61 -21.66 28.14
CA SER A 269 8.75 -21.41 29.31
C SER A 269 7.65 -20.37 29.06
N THR A 270 7.59 -19.79 27.87
CA THR A 270 6.68 -18.68 27.55
C THR A 270 5.43 -19.21 26.83
N PRO A 271 4.23 -19.05 27.42
CA PRO A 271 3.00 -19.40 26.73
C PRO A 271 2.70 -18.36 25.63
N LEU A 272 2.31 -18.86 24.46
CA LEU A 272 1.94 -18.06 23.29
C LEU A 272 0.54 -18.43 22.83
N VAL A 273 -0.12 -17.51 22.14
CA VAL A 273 -1.24 -17.85 21.25
C VAL A 273 -0.82 -17.55 19.82
N HIS A 274 -1.13 -18.49 18.95
CA HIS A 274 -0.98 -18.38 17.51
C HIS A 274 -2.36 -18.25 16.87
N LEU A 275 -2.50 -17.27 15.98
CA LEU A 275 -3.72 -17.06 15.20
C LEU A 275 -3.35 -17.00 13.73
N SER A 276 -3.99 -17.84 12.94
CA SER A 276 -3.82 -17.91 11.48
C SER A 276 -5.03 -17.31 10.79
N PHE A 277 -4.78 -16.37 9.89
CA PHE A 277 -5.81 -15.68 9.11
C PHE A 277 -5.52 -15.80 7.62
N THR A 278 -6.59 -15.69 6.82
CA THR A 278 -6.47 -15.39 5.38
C THR A 278 -7.09 -14.04 5.13
N PHE A 279 -6.37 -13.14 4.44
CA PHE A 279 -6.97 -11.90 4.01
C PHE A 279 -7.65 -12.05 2.64
N LEU A 280 -8.76 -11.35 2.48
CA LEU A 280 -9.57 -11.34 1.28
C LEU A 280 -9.37 -10.01 0.58
N SER A 281 -9.44 -10.01 -0.75
CA SER A 281 -9.41 -8.76 -1.51
C SER A 281 -10.61 -7.88 -1.14
N PRO A 282 -10.44 -6.58 -0.90
CA PRO A 282 -11.57 -5.68 -0.87
C PRO A 282 -12.30 -5.75 -2.21
N MET A 283 -13.60 -5.92 -2.17
CA MET A 283 -14.45 -5.90 -3.37
C MET A 283 -14.28 -4.54 -4.08
N PRO A 284 -14.02 -4.49 -5.39
CA PRO A 284 -14.09 -3.22 -6.10
C PRO A 284 -15.49 -2.62 -5.90
N PRO A 285 -15.62 -1.30 -5.68
CA PRO A 285 -16.92 -0.69 -5.56
C PRO A 285 -17.75 -1.05 -6.78
N SER A 286 -18.90 -1.69 -6.55
CA SER A 286 -19.82 -2.05 -7.62
C SER A 286 -20.20 -0.76 -8.36
N ALA A 287 -20.01 -0.74 -9.68
CA ALA A 287 -20.27 0.39 -10.57
C ALA A 287 -21.79 0.71 -10.70
N HIS A 288 -22.56 0.66 -9.62
CA HIS A 288 -23.94 1.10 -9.56
C HIS A 288 -24.31 1.53 -8.13
N ALA A 289 -23.94 2.76 -7.79
CA ALA A 289 -24.67 3.53 -6.80
C ALA A 289 -24.65 4.98 -7.27
N SER A 290 -25.67 5.36 -8.00
CA SER A 290 -26.04 6.75 -8.23
C SER A 290 -26.33 7.38 -6.86
N VAL A 291 -25.43 8.22 -6.39
CA VAL A 291 -25.57 8.98 -5.15
C VAL A 291 -26.54 10.11 -5.40
N GLU A 292 -27.71 10.03 -4.78
CA GLU A 292 -28.56 11.20 -4.57
C GLU A 292 -27.83 12.19 -3.67
N ASN A 293 -27.64 13.40 -4.20
CA ASN A 293 -27.07 14.55 -3.51
C ASN A 293 -27.95 14.99 -2.35
N GLY A 294 -27.46 14.81 -1.13
CA GLY A 294 -27.95 15.46 0.07
C GLY A 294 -26.94 16.49 0.55
N THR A 295 -27.20 17.75 0.26
CA THR A 295 -26.51 18.91 0.81
C THR A 295 -26.50 18.90 2.34
N ARG A 296 -25.30 19.00 2.95
CA ARG A 296 -25.14 19.46 4.33
C ARG A 296 -24.04 20.51 4.42
N GLU A 297 -24.47 21.63 4.99
CA GLU A 297 -23.72 22.86 5.21
C GLU A 297 -22.50 22.65 6.11
N ALA A 298 -21.43 23.36 5.76
CA ALA A 298 -20.20 23.50 6.53
C ALA A 298 -20.43 24.48 7.70
N THR A 299 -20.08 24.06 8.90
CA THR A 299 -19.81 25.00 9.99
C THR A 299 -18.29 25.01 10.28
N ASP A 300 -17.77 26.21 10.12
CA ASP A 300 -16.41 26.68 10.41
C ASP A 300 -16.19 26.69 11.93
N ASP A 301 -15.13 26.07 12.43
CA ASP A 301 -14.59 26.41 13.74
C ASP A 301 -13.07 26.32 13.77
N ARG A 302 -12.46 27.51 13.69
CA ARG A 302 -11.03 27.77 13.87
C ARG A 302 -10.71 27.70 15.36
N ARG A 303 -9.71 26.90 15.74
CA ARG A 303 -8.87 27.21 16.90
C ARG A 303 -7.40 26.87 16.66
N GLN A 304 -6.62 27.94 16.62
CA GLN A 304 -5.16 27.96 16.83
C GLN A 304 -4.81 27.56 18.26
N HIS A 305 -3.68 26.89 18.47
CA HIS A 305 -2.66 27.14 19.52
C HIS A 305 -1.43 26.27 19.24
N ASP A 306 -0.37 26.89 18.91
CA ASP A 306 0.92 27.28 19.53
C ASP A 306 1.68 26.18 20.32
N THR A 307 2.85 25.88 19.78
CA THR A 307 4.23 25.71 20.30
C THR A 307 4.42 25.20 21.74
N ASP A 308 5.26 24.22 21.97
CA ASP A 308 6.65 24.43 22.37
C ASP A 308 7.46 23.12 22.46
N ALA A 309 8.76 23.31 22.27
CA ALA A 309 9.84 22.36 22.18
C ALA A 309 10.29 21.79 23.54
N GLY A 310 11.02 20.67 23.49
CA GLY A 310 11.84 20.27 24.62
C GLY A 310 12.28 18.81 24.54
N GLY A 311 13.49 18.59 24.02
CA GLY A 311 14.13 17.28 23.96
C GLY A 311 14.69 16.81 25.28
N SER A 312 14.93 15.52 25.37
CA SER A 312 16.17 14.98 25.96
C SER A 312 16.28 13.49 25.65
N ASP A 313 17.40 13.15 24.99
CA ASP A 313 17.94 11.81 24.85
C ASP A 313 18.22 11.16 26.21
N THR A 314 17.73 9.95 26.41
CA THR A 314 18.40 8.96 27.25
C THR A 314 18.17 7.60 26.61
N ARG A 315 19.23 7.12 25.91
CA ARG A 315 19.35 5.73 25.47
C ARG A 315 19.66 4.86 26.68
N GLU A 316 18.72 4.06 27.10
CA GLU A 316 19.01 2.87 27.91
C GLU A 316 19.06 1.65 27.00
N ALA A 317 20.15 0.89 27.20
CA ALA A 317 20.43 -0.35 26.49
C ALA A 317 19.39 -1.41 26.87
N THR A 318 18.63 -1.87 25.89
CA THR A 318 17.76 -3.03 26.04
C THR A 318 18.52 -4.31 25.76
N ASP A 319 18.46 -5.21 26.73
CA ASP A 319 18.96 -6.58 26.74
C ASP A 319 18.26 -7.39 25.61
N ASP A 320 19.01 -7.72 24.57
CA ASP A 320 18.55 -8.49 23.40
C ASP A 320 18.33 -9.96 23.80
N ARG A 321 17.16 -10.26 24.36
CA ARG A 321 16.67 -11.64 24.40
C ARG A 321 15.84 -11.92 23.15
N HIS A 322 16.50 -12.46 22.14
CA HIS A 322 15.85 -12.96 20.94
C HIS A 322 14.89 -14.11 21.30
N LEU A 323 13.59 -13.86 21.18
CA LEU A 323 12.59 -14.91 21.14
C LEU A 323 12.81 -15.70 19.84
N HIS A 324 13.03 -17.00 19.97
CA HIS A 324 13.10 -17.91 18.81
C HIS A 324 11.67 -18.25 18.39
N TRP A 325 11.31 -17.93 17.15
CA TRP A 325 10.01 -18.23 16.58
C TRP A 325 10.10 -19.51 15.77
N PRO A 326 9.10 -20.41 15.84
CA PRO A 326 9.12 -21.63 15.04
C PRO A 326 9.09 -21.29 13.55
N ASP A 327 9.89 -21.99 12.75
CA ASP A 327 9.84 -21.90 11.30
C ASP A 327 8.47 -22.35 10.80
N ALA A 328 7.92 -21.62 9.83
CA ALA A 328 6.63 -21.93 9.24
C ALA A 328 6.64 -23.34 8.63
N ASP A 329 5.70 -24.18 9.08
CA ASP A 329 5.60 -25.57 8.64
C ASP A 329 5.08 -25.63 7.18
N GLU A 330 5.90 -26.13 6.24
CA GLU A 330 5.60 -26.22 4.81
C GLU A 330 4.41 -27.14 4.44
N ASN A 331 3.72 -27.74 5.43
CA ASN A 331 2.73 -28.79 5.20
C ASN A 331 1.26 -28.42 5.46
N ALA A 332 0.90 -27.17 5.72
CA ALA A 332 -0.48 -26.77 6.05
C ALA A 332 -1.34 -26.38 4.83
N THR A 333 -1.21 -27.05 3.69
CA THR A 333 -2.13 -26.89 2.56
C THR A 333 -2.91 -28.19 2.30
N ARG A 334 -4.04 -28.39 3.00
CA ARG A 334 -5.11 -29.30 2.53
C ARG A 334 -6.48 -28.84 3.00
N GLU A 335 -7.25 -28.34 2.06
CA GLU A 335 -8.67 -28.47 1.76
C GLU A 335 -9.71 -28.49 2.89
N ALA A 336 -10.54 -27.44 2.95
CA ALA A 336 -11.97 -27.58 3.23
C ALA A 336 -12.75 -26.68 2.28
N THR A 337 -13.37 -27.28 1.28
CA THR A 337 -14.33 -26.65 0.37
C THR A 337 -15.67 -26.50 1.07
N ASP A 338 -16.17 -25.27 1.20
CA ASP A 338 -17.59 -24.98 1.35
C ASP A 338 -18.06 -24.08 0.20
N ASP A 339 -18.81 -24.70 -0.70
CA ASP A 339 -19.40 -24.11 -1.89
C ASP A 339 -20.59 -23.23 -1.49
N ARG A 340 -20.46 -21.89 -1.55
CA ARG A 340 -21.57 -20.98 -1.89
C ARG A 340 -21.21 -19.48 -1.91
N HIS A 341 -19.96 -19.06 -2.04
CA HIS A 341 -19.62 -17.65 -2.25
C HIS A 341 -18.75 -17.48 -3.49
N GLN A 342 -19.16 -16.56 -4.38
CA GLN A 342 -18.40 -16.17 -5.57
C GLN A 342 -16.93 -15.94 -5.20
N HIS A 343 -16.04 -16.81 -5.74
CA HIS A 343 -14.61 -16.76 -5.50
C HIS A 343 -14.01 -15.53 -6.20
N TRP A 344 -13.77 -14.49 -5.42
CA TRP A 344 -12.81 -13.47 -5.81
C TRP A 344 -11.40 -14.05 -5.57
N PRO A 345 -10.45 -13.89 -6.50
CA PRO A 345 -9.09 -14.33 -6.26
C PRO A 345 -8.55 -13.59 -5.02
N ALA A 346 -8.05 -14.35 -4.06
CA ALA A 346 -7.38 -13.77 -2.90
C ALA A 346 -6.22 -12.90 -3.40
N LEU A 347 -6.18 -11.63 -3.00
CA LEU A 347 -5.01 -10.79 -3.22
C LEU A 347 -3.85 -11.39 -2.43
N THR A 348 -2.73 -11.57 -3.10
CA THR A 348 -1.52 -12.08 -2.47
C THR A 348 -0.51 -10.94 -2.30
N LEU A 349 0.17 -10.89 -1.17
CA LEU A 349 1.32 -9.99 -0.99
C LEU A 349 2.42 -10.37 -1.98
N PRO A 350 3.09 -9.40 -2.62
CA PRO A 350 4.14 -9.69 -3.60
C PRO A 350 5.39 -10.32 -2.98
N LYS A 351 5.64 -10.07 -1.68
CA LYS A 351 6.70 -10.68 -0.88
C LYS A 351 6.26 -10.83 0.57
N PRO A 352 6.86 -11.75 1.32
CA PRO A 352 6.62 -11.87 2.76
C PRO A 352 6.92 -10.57 3.51
N MET A 353 6.22 -10.38 4.62
CA MET A 353 6.38 -9.25 5.53
C MET A 353 6.42 -9.78 6.97
N ASP A 354 7.41 -9.32 7.73
CA ASP A 354 7.59 -9.64 9.14
C ASP A 354 7.50 -8.37 9.99
N LEU A 355 6.61 -8.38 10.99
CA LEU A 355 6.50 -7.33 11.98
C LEU A 355 6.72 -7.90 13.37
N ARG A 356 7.37 -7.14 14.25
CA ARG A 356 7.64 -7.57 15.63
C ARG A 356 7.43 -6.42 16.60
N GLY A 357 6.84 -6.75 17.74
CA GLY A 357 6.73 -5.89 18.91
C GLY A 357 7.27 -6.60 20.14
N ASP A 358 7.14 -5.95 21.30
CA ASP A 358 7.70 -6.45 22.58
C ASP A 358 7.13 -7.81 23.00
N PHE A 359 5.88 -8.09 22.65
CA PHE A 359 5.14 -9.28 23.09
C PHE A 359 4.42 -10.00 21.93
N TRP A 360 4.70 -9.65 20.68
CA TRP A 360 4.05 -10.26 19.53
C TRP A 360 4.95 -10.24 18.28
N ALA A 361 4.63 -11.14 17.34
CA ALA A 361 5.17 -11.14 16.00
C ALA A 361 4.05 -11.45 15.00
N LEU A 362 4.16 -10.87 13.82
CA LEU A 362 3.25 -11.10 12.71
C LEU A 362 4.09 -11.43 11.48
N HIS A 363 3.74 -12.53 10.83
CA HIS A 363 4.25 -12.93 9.53
C HIS A 363 3.11 -12.89 8.52
N ALA A 364 3.31 -12.27 7.36
CA ALA A 364 2.33 -12.26 6.29
C ALA A 364 2.99 -12.69 4.98
N GLU A 365 2.46 -13.74 4.36
CA GLU A 365 2.95 -14.29 3.10
C GLU A 365 1.79 -14.71 2.21
N GLY A 366 1.85 -14.35 0.93
CA GLY A 366 0.75 -14.62 0.01
C GLY A 366 -0.56 -14.00 0.51
N SER A 367 -1.54 -14.83 0.83
CA SER A 367 -2.80 -14.42 1.46
C SER A 367 -2.90 -14.80 2.94
N ALA A 368 -1.89 -15.43 3.50
CA ALA A 368 -1.85 -15.84 4.89
C ALA A 368 -1.29 -14.73 5.80
N VAL A 369 -1.83 -14.64 7.00
CA VAL A 369 -1.30 -13.76 8.06
C VAL A 369 -1.27 -14.57 9.35
N GLU A 370 -0.08 -14.73 9.91
CA GLU A 370 0.19 -15.47 11.13
C GLU A 370 0.54 -14.49 12.25
N LEU A 371 -0.24 -14.45 13.30
CA LEU A 371 -0.03 -13.60 14.47
C LEU A 371 0.30 -14.45 15.69
N TYR A 372 1.46 -14.21 16.27
CA TYR A 372 1.93 -14.82 17.50
C TYR A 372 1.92 -13.79 18.61
N VAL A 373 1.29 -14.10 19.73
CA VAL A 373 1.19 -13.18 20.88
C VAL A 373 1.56 -13.90 22.16
N GLN A 374 2.50 -13.30 22.90
CA GLN A 374 2.89 -13.81 24.22
C GLN A 374 1.75 -13.62 25.23
N LEU A 375 1.41 -14.68 25.94
CA LEU A 375 0.48 -14.66 27.06
C LEU A 375 1.24 -14.34 28.36
N PHE A 376 0.59 -13.67 29.27
CA PHE A 376 1.15 -13.33 30.58
C PHE A 376 0.43 -14.09 31.68
N GLU A 377 1.17 -14.85 32.46
CA GLU A 377 0.66 -15.52 33.64
C GLU A 377 0.93 -14.69 34.91
N GLY A 378 -0.03 -14.66 35.83
CA GLY A 378 0.11 -13.94 37.10
C GLY A 378 -1.15 -13.16 37.46
N GLU A 379 -0.97 -11.93 37.96
CA GLU A 379 -2.08 -11.07 38.41
C GLU A 379 -2.23 -9.84 37.50
N ARG A 380 -3.48 -9.46 37.26
CA ARG A 380 -3.87 -8.17 36.67
C ARG A 380 -4.97 -7.53 37.51
N LYS A 381 -5.17 -6.23 37.33
CA LYS A 381 -6.11 -5.42 38.11
C LYS A 381 -7.31 -5.03 37.24
N LEU A 382 -8.50 -5.30 37.72
CA LEU A 382 -9.75 -4.77 37.20
C LEU A 382 -10.09 -3.50 37.97
N PHE A 383 -9.96 -2.33 37.34
CA PHE A 383 -10.26 -1.05 37.96
C PHE A 383 -11.75 -0.73 37.81
N PHE A 384 -12.38 -0.30 38.92
CA PHE A 384 -13.78 0.09 38.91
C PHE A 384 -13.92 1.57 38.58
N ALA A 385 -14.84 1.87 37.64
CA ALA A 385 -15.13 3.24 37.23
C ALA A 385 -15.89 4.02 38.32
N ASP A 386 -16.73 3.34 39.09
CA ASP A 386 -17.58 3.89 40.16
C ASP A 386 -16.91 3.90 41.54
N PHE A 387 -15.59 4.15 41.56
CA PHE A 387 -14.76 4.14 42.78
C PHE A 387 -15.33 4.97 43.93
N GLU A 388 -16.19 5.92 43.67
CA GLU A 388 -16.85 6.76 44.67
C GLU A 388 -17.69 5.96 45.70
N HIS A 389 -18.18 4.79 45.25
CA HIS A 389 -18.97 3.89 46.10
C HIS A 389 -18.13 2.88 46.90
N TYR A 390 -16.79 3.03 46.88
CA TYR A 390 -15.89 2.08 47.51
C TYR A 390 -14.99 2.72 48.60
N TYR A 391 -14.55 1.89 49.53
CA TYR A 391 -13.50 2.16 50.47
C TYR A 391 -12.32 1.22 50.22
N TYR A 392 -11.10 1.77 50.28
CA TYR A 392 -9.87 1.04 50.15
C TYR A 392 -9.36 0.64 51.55
N LEU A 393 -8.94 -0.60 51.74
CA LEU A 393 -8.35 -1.19 52.94
C LEU A 393 -6.83 -1.32 52.72
N PRO A 394 -6.03 -0.40 53.27
CA PRO A 394 -4.59 -0.38 53.00
C PRO A 394 -3.82 -1.59 53.50
N ALA A 395 -4.26 -2.27 54.57
CA ALA A 395 -3.59 -3.41 55.15
C ALA A 395 -3.76 -4.67 54.27
N GLU A 396 -4.91 -4.82 53.62
CA GLU A 396 -5.25 -5.96 52.79
C GLU A 396 -5.03 -5.69 51.31
N ASP A 397 -4.79 -4.43 50.92
CA ASP A 397 -4.74 -3.96 49.55
C ASP A 397 -5.98 -4.38 48.73
N GLN A 398 -7.16 -4.15 49.31
CA GLN A 398 -8.46 -4.52 48.75
C GLN A 398 -9.46 -3.37 48.84
N VAL A 399 -10.55 -3.49 48.11
CA VAL A 399 -11.67 -2.52 48.17
C VAL A 399 -12.93 -3.21 48.66
N ILE A 400 -13.74 -2.48 49.41
CA ILE A 400 -15.06 -2.89 49.83
C ILE A 400 -16.08 -1.88 49.37
N HIS A 401 -17.26 -2.36 48.91
CA HIS A 401 -18.36 -1.47 48.60
C HIS A 401 -18.87 -0.76 49.86
N GLN A 402 -19.36 0.47 49.73
CA GLN A 402 -19.80 1.30 50.85
C GLN A 402 -20.88 0.64 51.71
N SER A 403 -21.69 -0.25 51.17
CA SER A 403 -22.72 -1.01 51.92
C SER A 403 -22.11 -1.94 52.96
N LEU A 404 -20.85 -2.34 52.82
CA LEU A 404 -20.12 -3.19 53.77
C LEU A 404 -19.25 -2.39 54.72
N ALA A 405 -19.17 -1.07 54.54
CA ALA A 405 -18.27 -0.21 55.27
C ALA A 405 -18.60 -0.12 56.78
N GLU A 406 -19.84 -0.38 57.17
CA GLU A 406 -20.24 -0.40 58.57
C GLU A 406 -19.60 -1.53 59.38
N PHE A 407 -19.21 -2.63 58.71
CA PHE A 407 -18.56 -3.77 59.36
C PHE A 407 -17.05 -3.64 59.49
N VAL A 408 -16.47 -2.52 59.04
CA VAL A 408 -15.01 -2.27 59.10
C VAL A 408 -14.73 -0.98 59.87
N ASP A 409 -13.74 -1.05 60.79
CA ASP A 409 -13.32 0.11 61.57
C ASP A 409 -12.96 1.30 60.64
N ARG A 410 -13.35 2.50 61.09
CA ARG A 410 -13.08 3.74 60.32
C ARG A 410 -11.57 4.01 60.13
N SER A 411 -10.74 3.58 61.11
CA SER A 411 -9.28 3.72 61.06
C SER A 411 -8.62 2.80 60.03
N ALA A 412 -9.25 1.67 59.71
CA ALA A 412 -8.73 0.66 58.79
C ALA A 412 -9.10 0.92 57.33
N ARG A 413 -9.99 1.90 57.05
CA ARG A 413 -10.50 2.19 55.69
C ARG A 413 -10.26 3.63 55.27
N LYS A 414 -10.00 3.84 53.98
CA LYS A 414 -9.89 5.16 53.33
C LYS A 414 -10.85 5.23 52.16
N LYS A 415 -11.36 6.41 51.80
CA LYS A 415 -12.12 6.56 50.56
C LYS A 415 -11.27 6.06 49.40
N ALA A 416 -11.87 5.23 48.56
CA ALA A 416 -11.20 4.79 47.36
C ALA A 416 -11.03 5.93 46.34
N CYS A 417 -10.07 5.80 45.49
CA CYS A 417 -9.84 6.66 44.34
C CYS A 417 -9.58 5.80 43.11
N ALA A 418 -9.63 6.38 41.93
CA ALA A 418 -9.47 5.63 40.69
C ALA A 418 -8.22 4.72 40.62
N ARG A 419 -7.14 5.07 41.32
CA ARG A 419 -5.86 4.31 41.33
C ARG A 419 -5.86 3.10 42.26
N ASN A 420 -6.64 3.10 43.31
CA ASN A 420 -6.66 2.06 44.33
C ASN A 420 -8.01 1.32 44.41
N CYS A 421 -8.94 1.62 43.50
CA CYS A 421 -10.22 0.93 43.42
C CYS A 421 -10.16 -0.14 42.35
N TYR A 422 -9.66 -1.32 42.73
CA TYR A 422 -9.50 -2.43 41.82
C TYR A 422 -9.73 -3.79 42.51
N GLN A 423 -10.05 -4.78 41.68
CA GLN A 423 -10.01 -6.20 42.06
C GLN A 423 -8.80 -6.86 41.40
N ARG A 424 -8.07 -7.70 42.14
CA ARG A 424 -7.01 -8.55 41.59
C ARG A 424 -7.62 -9.78 40.96
N VAL A 425 -7.14 -10.09 39.77
CA VAL A 425 -7.53 -11.27 39.00
C VAL A 425 -6.25 -12.02 38.68
N SER A 426 -6.17 -13.29 39.13
CA SER A 426 -5.05 -14.20 38.80
C SER A 426 -5.43 -15.09 37.63
N GLY A 427 -4.48 -15.37 36.75
CA GLY A 427 -4.72 -16.23 35.59
C GLY A 427 -3.71 -16.04 34.47
N CYS A 428 -4.12 -16.43 33.29
CA CYS A 428 -3.42 -16.21 32.05
C CYS A 428 -4.10 -15.08 31.27
N PHE A 429 -3.33 -14.17 30.71
CA PHE A 429 -3.84 -12.94 30.13
C PHE A 429 -3.29 -12.69 28.72
N LEU A 430 -4.18 -12.30 27.82
CA LEU A 430 -3.87 -11.85 26.48
C LEU A 430 -3.67 -10.32 26.48
N PRO A 431 -2.52 -9.78 26.05
CA PRO A 431 -2.33 -8.34 25.91
C PRO A 431 -3.13 -7.79 24.72
N GLU A 432 -3.68 -6.58 24.86
CA GLU A 432 -4.49 -5.91 23.84
C GLU A 432 -3.94 -4.50 23.55
N CYS A 433 -3.76 -4.19 22.27
CA CYS A 433 -3.41 -2.84 21.83
C CYS A 433 -4.60 -1.86 21.95
N SER A 434 -5.83 -2.36 21.82
CA SER A 434 -7.10 -1.65 22.04
C SER A 434 -8.06 -2.51 22.85
N GLU A 435 -9.09 -1.92 23.43
CA GLU A 435 -10.07 -2.64 24.25
C GLU A 435 -11.06 -3.38 23.36
N ILE A 436 -10.86 -4.69 23.20
CA ILE A 436 -11.66 -5.57 22.35
C ILE A 436 -12.45 -6.57 23.21
N TYR A 437 -11.79 -7.16 24.18
CA TYR A 437 -12.39 -8.10 25.10
C TYR A 437 -12.68 -7.45 26.45
N THR A 438 -13.87 -7.63 26.97
CA THR A 438 -14.32 -7.06 28.24
C THR A 438 -14.54 -8.14 29.29
N PRO A 439 -14.20 -7.87 30.55
CA PRO A 439 -13.64 -6.61 31.08
C PRO A 439 -12.14 -6.46 30.80
N ALA A 440 -11.69 -5.24 30.47
CA ALA A 440 -10.28 -4.95 30.26
C ALA A 440 -9.54 -4.81 31.59
N LEU A 441 -8.45 -5.55 31.75
CA LEU A 441 -7.57 -5.49 32.91
C LEU A 441 -6.30 -4.69 32.60
N ARG A 442 -5.55 -4.30 33.63
CA ARG A 442 -4.26 -3.61 33.50
C ARG A 442 -3.28 -4.14 34.56
N ALA A 443 -1.97 -3.98 34.32
CA ALA A 443 -0.99 -4.21 35.35
C ALA A 443 -1.04 -3.07 36.39
N GLU A 444 -1.02 -1.81 35.92
CA GLU A 444 -1.19 -0.63 36.75
C GLU A 444 -2.22 0.35 36.16
N TYR A 445 -2.76 1.24 36.97
CA TYR A 445 -3.85 2.15 36.59
C TYR A 445 -3.56 3.01 35.35
N ARG A 446 -2.30 3.43 35.19
CA ARG A 446 -1.89 4.32 34.08
C ARG A 446 -1.36 3.61 32.86
N ASP A 447 -1.26 2.28 32.91
CA ASP A 447 -0.74 1.52 31.80
C ASP A 447 -1.69 1.65 30.60
N LYS A 448 -1.09 1.86 29.43
CA LYS A 448 -1.81 1.91 28.16
C LYS A 448 -2.18 0.51 27.71
N LEU A 449 -1.28 -0.46 27.96
CA LEU A 449 -1.50 -1.86 27.59
C LEU A 449 -2.63 -2.43 28.46
N ARG A 450 -3.56 -3.06 27.80
CA ARG A 450 -4.71 -3.73 28.40
C ARG A 450 -4.55 -5.23 28.28
N TYR A 451 -5.34 -5.95 29.04
CA TYR A 451 -5.29 -7.40 29.07
C TYR A 451 -6.71 -7.95 29.15
N ALA A 452 -6.99 -8.98 28.33
CA ALA A 452 -8.14 -9.85 28.47
C ALA A 452 -7.77 -11.11 29.27
N GLN A 453 -8.67 -11.65 30.06
CA GLN A 453 -8.46 -12.96 30.64
C GLN A 453 -8.52 -14.00 29.51
N TYR A 454 -7.44 -14.77 29.34
CA TYR A 454 -7.34 -15.75 28.27
C TYR A 454 -8.15 -17.01 28.60
N SER A 455 -8.86 -17.52 27.61
CA SER A 455 -9.45 -18.87 27.56
C SER A 455 -9.30 -19.40 26.13
N ASP A 456 -9.30 -20.72 25.97
CA ASP A 456 -9.16 -21.35 24.65
C ASP A 456 -10.34 -21.03 23.71
N THR A 457 -11.46 -20.53 24.25
CA THR A 457 -12.65 -20.10 23.48
C THR A 457 -12.67 -18.62 23.18
N LEU A 458 -11.61 -17.86 23.54
CA LEU A 458 -11.59 -16.39 23.41
C LEU A 458 -11.74 -15.94 21.95
N PHE A 459 -11.23 -16.71 21.02
CA PHE A 459 -11.22 -16.44 19.59
C PHE A 459 -12.33 -17.17 18.81
N ASP A 460 -13.29 -17.83 19.47
CA ASP A 460 -14.47 -18.42 18.81
C ASP A 460 -15.36 -17.34 18.17
N ASP A 461 -15.29 -16.10 18.66
CA ASP A 461 -15.86 -14.90 18.01
C ASP A 461 -14.88 -14.40 16.93
N GLU A 462 -15.06 -14.86 15.70
CA GLU A 462 -14.23 -14.48 14.56
C GLU A 462 -14.14 -12.94 14.35
N ALA A 463 -15.24 -12.22 14.57
CA ALA A 463 -15.26 -10.77 14.37
C ALA A 463 -14.32 -10.05 15.36
N LYS A 464 -14.29 -10.52 16.62
CA LYS A 464 -13.34 -10.01 17.62
C LYS A 464 -11.91 -10.42 17.32
N ALA A 465 -11.68 -11.66 16.86
CA ALA A 465 -10.35 -12.12 16.45
C ALA A 465 -9.79 -11.26 15.30
N VAL A 466 -10.61 -10.95 14.30
CA VAL A 466 -10.24 -10.06 13.19
C VAL A 466 -9.96 -8.63 13.70
N THR A 467 -10.80 -8.11 14.60
CA THR A 467 -10.57 -6.80 15.20
C THR A 467 -9.26 -6.78 15.99
N TYR A 468 -8.96 -7.87 16.67
CA TYR A 468 -7.71 -8.05 17.42
C TYR A 468 -6.49 -8.01 16.49
N LEU A 469 -6.49 -8.76 15.38
CA LEU A 469 -5.45 -8.69 14.35
C LEU A 469 -5.27 -7.25 13.83
N LYS A 470 -6.37 -6.59 13.45
CA LYS A 470 -6.32 -5.22 12.89
C LYS A 470 -5.69 -4.22 13.86
N SER A 471 -5.90 -4.40 15.18
CA SER A 471 -5.31 -3.51 16.18
C SER A 471 -3.76 -3.51 16.16
N PHE A 472 -3.12 -4.61 15.77
CA PHE A 472 -1.66 -4.66 15.59
C PHE A 472 -1.22 -3.99 14.30
N LEU A 473 -1.94 -4.20 13.21
CA LEU A 473 -1.65 -3.57 11.92
C LEU A 473 -1.75 -2.05 11.99
N GLU A 474 -2.76 -1.51 12.69
CA GLU A 474 -2.97 -0.06 12.88
C GLU A 474 -1.85 0.60 13.70
N VAL A 475 -1.32 -0.06 14.71
CA VAL A 475 -0.22 0.47 15.55
C VAL A 475 1.04 0.74 14.72
N TYR A 476 1.26 -0.01 13.65
CA TYR A 476 2.42 0.17 12.77
C TYR A 476 2.17 1.17 11.64
N GLY A 477 0.98 1.77 11.55
CA GLY A 477 0.66 2.79 10.54
C GLY A 477 0.65 2.22 9.11
N VAL A 478 0.31 0.95 8.99
CA VAL A 478 0.13 0.28 7.69
C VAL A 478 -1.16 0.77 7.05
#